data_945f91a37611056491b6d6890cd13ed3
#
_entry.id   945f91a37611056491b6d6890cd13ed3
#
_cell.length_a   1.000
_cell.length_b   1.000
_cell.length_c   1.000
_cell.angle_alpha   90.00
_cell.angle_beta   90.00
_cell.angle_gamma   90.00
#
_symmetry.space_group_name_H-M   'P 1'
#
loop_
_entity.id
_entity.type
_entity.pdbx_description
1 polymer ?
#
loop_
_entity_poly.entity_id
_entity_poly.type
_entity_poly.pdbx_seq_one_letter_code
_entity_poly.pdbx_strand_id
1 'polypeptide(L)'
;MEDMIELIKSNWGYVKSYLIDKFDVSEELSYDTWINPLIIDRIVKDEKGSETLYFIGRDKMFCNIVNKKYSHPLSIAIEHVTNKKYDVKIEIKKTVKRTSIINNKRKLLSKPKINDSNLNAKYTFNNFVVGKSNTMAHAASLAVAESPGEIYNPLFIYGDAGLGKTHLMQSIAHFIVSNNKNAKVIYETSETFTNELIDSIANRNNFSITDFRKKYRQNDLLLIDDIQFIIGKERTLEEFFNTFNDLYRYKKQIVISSDRPPKDFLTLENRVKSRFESGLIVDINPPDYETRMAILRKKEETDNLNIDNAVMQYIATNIKENIRQLEGALNKVSAKGRLEKRDIDLELAKEALKDFISPDEPRVITVDFIKQIVAEHFEISMEDLLKKTRAAGITYPRHVAMYLCRRLTDAPLKNIGAAFGGKDHTTVMNAVNSIEDKMKKNPEVKNTVEVISKKLSPQ
;
A
#
# COMPACT_ATOMS: atom_id res chain seq x y z
N MET A 1 -33.94 -34.75 9.40
CA MET A 1 -32.60 -34.16 9.11
C MET A 1 -32.64 -32.64 9.17
N GLU A 2 -33.66 -31.99 8.64
CA GLU A 2 -33.85 -30.51 8.75
C GLU A 2 -34.00 -30.08 10.23
N ASP A 3 -34.79 -30.81 11.02
CA ASP A 3 -34.97 -30.54 12.46
C ASP A 3 -33.66 -30.54 13.25
N MET A 4 -32.69 -31.39 12.88
CA MET A 4 -31.40 -31.47 13.55
C MET A 4 -30.48 -30.28 13.14
N ILE A 5 -30.57 -29.82 11.91
CA ILE A 5 -29.86 -28.62 11.47
C ILE A 5 -30.38 -27.37 12.21
N GLU A 6 -31.70 -27.31 12.39
CA GLU A 6 -32.36 -26.22 13.14
C GLU A 6 -32.01 -26.27 14.64
N LEU A 7 -31.92 -27.47 15.23
CA LEU A 7 -31.46 -27.66 16.61
C LEU A 7 -30.00 -27.17 16.81
N ILE A 8 -29.11 -27.50 15.86
CA ILE A 8 -27.72 -27.04 15.93
C ILE A 8 -27.64 -25.52 15.76
N LYS A 9 -28.40 -24.95 14.84
CA LYS A 9 -28.46 -23.48 14.64
C LYS A 9 -28.95 -22.73 15.87
N SER A 10 -30.03 -23.19 16.49
CA SER A 10 -30.60 -22.55 17.68
C SER A 10 -29.68 -22.64 18.91
N ASN A 11 -28.83 -23.64 18.97
CA ASN A 11 -27.85 -23.85 20.05
C ASN A 11 -26.42 -23.45 19.67
N TRP A 12 -26.23 -22.66 18.61
CA TRP A 12 -24.90 -22.26 18.16
C TRP A 12 -24.09 -21.49 19.20
N GLY A 13 -24.77 -20.69 20.02
CA GLY A 13 -24.16 -20.00 21.17
C GLY A 13 -23.55 -20.97 22.20
N TYR A 14 -24.20 -22.11 22.45
CA TYR A 14 -23.65 -23.15 23.33
C TYR A 14 -22.44 -23.85 22.72
N VAL A 15 -22.48 -24.15 21.41
CA VAL A 15 -21.32 -24.69 20.68
C VAL A 15 -20.11 -23.75 20.80
N LYS A 16 -20.34 -22.43 20.72
CA LYS A 16 -19.32 -21.40 20.93
C LYS A 16 -18.70 -21.51 22.31
N SER A 17 -19.52 -21.44 23.36
CA SER A 17 -19.05 -21.49 24.74
C SER A 17 -18.25 -22.75 25.03
N TYR A 18 -18.72 -23.89 24.55
CA TYR A 18 -18.05 -25.19 24.72
C TYR A 18 -16.67 -25.23 24.03
N LEU A 19 -16.55 -24.67 22.83
CA LEU A 19 -15.27 -24.58 22.11
C LEU A 19 -14.26 -23.68 22.81
N ILE A 20 -14.73 -22.58 23.40
CA ILE A 20 -13.89 -21.65 24.18
C ILE A 20 -13.38 -22.36 25.45
N ASP A 21 -14.28 -23.01 26.21
CA ASP A 21 -13.95 -23.58 27.51
C ASP A 21 -13.08 -24.85 27.45
N LYS A 22 -13.24 -25.66 26.43
CA LYS A 22 -12.61 -27.01 26.37
C LYS A 22 -11.45 -27.14 25.38
N PHE A 23 -11.36 -26.26 24.38
CA PHE A 23 -10.36 -26.40 23.32
C PHE A 23 -9.42 -25.19 23.21
N ASP A 24 -9.37 -24.36 24.27
CA ASP A 24 -8.48 -23.19 24.36
C ASP A 24 -8.54 -22.30 23.10
N VAL A 25 -9.75 -22.20 22.50
CA VAL A 25 -10.05 -21.25 21.44
C VAL A 25 -10.23 -19.89 22.10
N SER A 26 -9.28 -19.58 23.02
CA SER A 26 -9.34 -18.53 24.02
C SER A 26 -9.11 -17.12 23.45
N GLU A 27 -8.87 -16.99 22.17
CA GLU A 27 -8.93 -15.69 21.52
C GLU A 27 -10.28 -15.59 20.80
N GLU A 28 -11.11 -14.68 21.27
CA GLU A 28 -12.33 -14.20 20.59
C GLU A 28 -12.10 -14.01 19.09
N LEU A 29 -10.90 -13.59 18.72
CA LEU A 29 -10.42 -13.48 17.34
C LEU A 29 -10.37 -14.82 16.57
N SER A 30 -10.03 -15.94 17.23
CA SER A 30 -9.94 -17.25 16.56
C SER A 30 -11.33 -17.82 16.26
N TYR A 31 -12.28 -17.62 17.16
CA TYR A 31 -13.66 -18.03 16.93
C TYR A 31 -14.30 -17.23 15.80
N ASP A 32 -14.24 -15.91 15.86
CA ASP A 32 -14.87 -15.04 14.87
C ASP A 32 -14.23 -15.18 13.47
N THR A 33 -12.93 -15.51 13.43
CA THR A 33 -12.21 -15.71 12.16
C THR A 33 -12.51 -17.07 11.51
N TRP A 34 -12.64 -18.15 12.31
CA TRP A 34 -12.62 -19.51 11.77
C TRP A 34 -13.92 -20.29 11.98
N ILE A 35 -14.68 -20.01 13.03
CA ILE A 35 -15.89 -20.75 13.39
C ILE A 35 -17.17 -19.98 13.04
N ASN A 36 -17.23 -18.69 13.39
CA ASN A 36 -18.40 -17.84 13.15
C ASN A 36 -18.80 -17.74 11.67
N PRO A 37 -17.86 -17.68 10.68
CA PRO A 37 -18.21 -17.64 9.26
C PRO A 37 -18.72 -18.96 8.67
N LEU A 38 -18.76 -20.04 9.44
CA LEU A 38 -19.24 -21.34 8.95
C LEU A 38 -20.75 -21.36 8.79
N ILE A 39 -21.22 -21.77 7.63
CA ILE A 39 -22.65 -21.95 7.34
C ILE A 39 -22.95 -23.44 7.32
N ILE A 40 -23.91 -23.87 8.15
CA ILE A 40 -24.39 -25.26 8.13
C ILE A 40 -25.13 -25.49 6.81
N ASP A 41 -24.70 -26.52 6.06
CA ASP A 41 -25.28 -26.81 4.74
C ASP A 41 -26.20 -28.03 4.79
N ARG A 42 -25.66 -29.22 5.09
CA ARG A 42 -26.42 -30.48 5.03
C ARG A 42 -25.82 -31.54 5.92
N ILE A 43 -26.63 -32.53 6.25
CA ILE A 43 -26.20 -33.79 6.85
C ILE A 43 -26.34 -34.91 5.79
N VAL A 44 -25.27 -35.69 5.60
CA VAL A 44 -25.23 -36.80 4.64
C VAL A 44 -24.93 -38.08 5.41
N LYS A 45 -25.72 -39.12 5.17
CA LYS A 45 -25.51 -40.47 5.73
C LYS A 45 -24.80 -41.31 4.68
N ASP A 46 -23.72 -41.97 5.05
CA ASP A 46 -23.00 -42.88 4.17
C ASP A 46 -23.63 -44.30 4.17
N GLU A 47 -23.16 -45.15 3.28
CA GLU A 47 -23.64 -46.57 3.16
C GLU A 47 -23.34 -47.40 4.41
N LYS A 48 -22.45 -46.96 5.30
CA LYS A 48 -22.08 -47.60 6.56
C LYS A 48 -22.85 -47.07 7.75
N GLY A 49 -23.75 -46.11 7.55
CA GLY A 49 -24.57 -45.51 8.59
C GLY A 49 -23.94 -44.36 9.35
N SER A 50 -22.71 -43.93 9.02
CA SER A 50 -22.08 -42.74 9.59
C SER A 50 -22.70 -41.47 9.00
N GLU A 51 -22.91 -40.48 9.86
CA GLU A 51 -23.49 -39.20 9.45
C GLU A 51 -22.42 -38.10 9.46
N THR A 52 -22.27 -37.45 8.32
CA THR A 52 -21.33 -36.32 8.14
C THR A 52 -22.11 -35.00 8.03
N LEU A 53 -21.79 -34.05 8.90
CA LEU A 53 -22.31 -32.71 8.87
C LEU A 53 -21.38 -31.80 8.01
N TYR A 54 -21.94 -31.26 6.96
CA TYR A 54 -21.21 -30.38 6.05
C TYR A 54 -21.46 -28.93 6.36
N PHE A 55 -20.35 -28.17 6.41
CA PHE A 55 -20.35 -26.73 6.48
C PHE A 55 -19.82 -26.13 5.19
N ILE A 56 -20.32 -24.96 4.84
CA ILE A 56 -19.77 -24.14 3.76
C ILE A 56 -18.78 -23.16 4.37
N GLY A 57 -17.55 -23.19 3.87
CA GLY A 57 -16.53 -22.19 4.12
C GLY A 57 -16.38 -21.23 2.95
N ARG A 58 -15.79 -20.08 3.21
CA ARG A 58 -15.65 -18.97 2.25
C ARG A 58 -14.73 -19.29 1.06
N ASP A 59 -13.62 -20.01 1.28
CA ASP A 59 -12.61 -20.33 0.27
C ASP A 59 -11.85 -21.63 0.60
N LYS A 60 -11.01 -22.11 -0.34
CA LYS A 60 -10.29 -23.38 -0.21
C LYS A 60 -9.28 -23.40 0.94
N MET A 61 -8.60 -22.27 1.17
CA MET A 61 -7.61 -22.15 2.23
C MET A 61 -8.28 -22.19 3.61
N PHE A 62 -9.36 -21.43 3.77
CA PHE A 62 -10.20 -21.43 4.97
C PHE A 62 -10.71 -22.86 5.27
N CYS A 63 -11.30 -23.54 4.28
CA CYS A 63 -11.78 -24.92 4.45
C CYS A 63 -10.67 -25.87 4.88
N ASN A 64 -9.47 -25.77 4.31
CA ASN A 64 -8.34 -26.60 4.68
C ASN A 64 -7.89 -26.40 6.13
N ILE A 65 -7.79 -25.13 6.56
CA ILE A 65 -7.38 -24.76 7.93
C ILE A 65 -8.42 -25.26 8.93
N VAL A 66 -9.71 -24.98 8.68
CA VAL A 66 -10.80 -25.38 9.58
C VAL A 66 -10.95 -26.90 9.64
N ASN A 67 -10.86 -27.60 8.51
CA ASN A 67 -10.88 -29.07 8.48
C ASN A 67 -9.72 -29.66 9.30
N LYS A 68 -8.51 -29.10 9.20
CA LYS A 68 -7.34 -29.63 9.89
C LYS A 68 -7.34 -29.33 11.39
N LYS A 69 -7.78 -28.13 11.79
CA LYS A 69 -7.63 -27.64 13.16
C LYS A 69 -8.91 -27.74 13.99
N TYR A 70 -10.09 -27.54 13.38
CA TYR A 70 -11.34 -27.34 14.10
C TYR A 70 -12.43 -28.39 13.81
N SER A 71 -12.26 -29.32 12.84
CA SER A 71 -13.28 -30.33 12.54
C SER A 71 -13.56 -31.25 13.73
N HIS A 72 -12.52 -31.68 14.43
CA HIS A 72 -12.66 -32.56 15.61
C HIS A 72 -13.26 -31.81 16.82
N PRO A 73 -12.80 -30.62 17.24
CA PRO A 73 -13.46 -29.79 18.24
C PRO A 73 -14.94 -29.53 17.94
N LEU A 74 -15.27 -29.18 16.69
CA LEU A 74 -16.65 -28.95 16.26
C LEU A 74 -17.51 -30.22 16.39
N SER A 75 -16.98 -31.37 16.00
CA SER A 75 -17.68 -32.66 16.13
C SER A 75 -18.07 -32.91 17.59
N ILE A 76 -17.16 -32.74 18.55
CA ILE A 76 -17.42 -32.94 19.98
C ILE A 76 -18.43 -31.91 20.51
N ALA A 77 -18.28 -30.62 20.16
CA ALA A 77 -19.20 -29.60 20.61
C ALA A 77 -20.64 -29.83 20.09
N ILE A 78 -20.78 -30.32 18.85
CA ILE A 78 -22.08 -30.65 18.23
C ILE A 78 -22.67 -31.94 18.87
N GLU A 79 -21.85 -32.94 19.18
CA GLU A 79 -22.27 -34.14 19.89
C GLU A 79 -22.88 -33.78 21.25
N HIS A 80 -22.28 -32.82 21.97
CA HIS A 80 -22.84 -32.37 23.27
C HIS A 80 -24.21 -31.69 23.14
N VAL A 81 -24.49 -31.05 22.03
CA VAL A 81 -25.79 -30.39 21.78
C VAL A 81 -26.84 -31.36 21.28
N THR A 82 -26.44 -32.33 20.44
CA THR A 82 -27.38 -33.19 19.72
C THR A 82 -27.50 -34.59 20.32
N ASN A 83 -26.66 -34.95 21.31
CA ASN A 83 -26.46 -36.30 21.82
C ASN A 83 -26.20 -37.34 20.70
N LYS A 84 -25.65 -36.87 19.58
CA LYS A 84 -25.37 -37.71 18.43
C LYS A 84 -24.05 -37.30 17.79
N LYS A 85 -23.23 -38.31 17.45
CA LYS A 85 -21.92 -38.10 16.84
C LYS A 85 -22.04 -37.81 15.34
N TYR A 86 -21.40 -36.74 14.89
CA TYR A 86 -21.27 -36.35 13.49
C TYR A 86 -19.81 -36.20 13.12
N ASP A 87 -19.44 -36.72 11.97
CA ASP A 87 -18.20 -36.28 11.34
C ASP A 87 -18.42 -34.87 10.75
N VAL A 88 -17.47 -33.96 10.98
CA VAL A 88 -17.57 -32.57 10.50
C VAL A 88 -16.67 -32.37 9.31
N LYS A 89 -17.22 -31.83 8.24
CA LYS A 89 -16.47 -31.50 7.02
C LYS A 89 -16.85 -30.14 6.45
N ILE A 90 -15.84 -29.36 6.12
CA ILE A 90 -16.01 -28.02 5.58
C ILE A 90 -15.66 -28.04 4.10
N GLU A 91 -16.58 -27.60 3.24
CA GLU A 91 -16.44 -27.58 1.78
C GLU A 91 -16.76 -26.20 1.23
N ILE A 92 -16.26 -25.92 0.02
CA ILE A 92 -16.66 -24.73 -0.73
C ILE A 92 -18.02 -25.00 -1.38
N LYS A 93 -18.92 -24.04 -1.39
CA LYS A 93 -20.21 -24.15 -2.09
C LYS A 93 -19.97 -24.49 -3.58
N LYS A 94 -20.18 -25.72 -3.96
CA LYS A 94 -20.12 -26.14 -5.37
C LYS A 94 -21.30 -25.50 -6.11
N THR A 95 -21.02 -24.56 -6.99
CA THR A 95 -22.00 -24.05 -7.95
C THR A 95 -22.34 -25.20 -8.88
N VAL A 96 -23.52 -25.78 -8.71
CA VAL A 96 -24.04 -26.86 -9.58
C VAL A 96 -24.17 -26.26 -10.99
N LYS A 97 -23.32 -26.71 -11.91
CA LYS A 97 -23.52 -26.49 -13.34
C LYS A 97 -24.76 -27.27 -13.76
N ARG A 98 -25.91 -26.63 -13.83
CA ARG A 98 -27.05 -27.15 -14.57
C ARG A 98 -26.72 -27.10 -16.07
N THR A 99 -26.37 -28.25 -16.60
CA THR A 99 -26.40 -28.51 -18.04
C THR A 99 -27.87 -28.50 -18.48
N SER A 100 -28.32 -27.45 -19.13
CA SER A 100 -29.50 -27.46 -19.96
C SER A 100 -29.19 -26.80 -21.29
N ILE A 101 -29.35 -27.60 -22.27
CA ILE A 101 -29.25 -27.48 -23.72
C ILE A 101 -30.08 -26.30 -24.27
N ILE A 102 -29.45 -25.58 -25.19
CA ILE A 102 -30.00 -24.95 -26.43
C ILE A 102 -30.64 -23.54 -26.34
N ASN A 103 -29.98 -22.69 -27.09
CA ASN A 103 -30.40 -21.63 -27.99
C ASN A 103 -30.60 -20.18 -27.48
N ASN A 104 -29.65 -19.41 -28.03
CA ASN A 104 -29.83 -18.07 -28.58
C ASN A 104 -30.37 -16.95 -27.69
N LYS A 105 -29.46 -16.27 -27.11
CA LYS A 105 -29.18 -14.83 -27.34
C LYS A 105 -28.07 -14.45 -26.39
N ARG A 106 -26.92 -14.07 -26.96
CA ARG A 106 -25.87 -13.36 -26.25
C ARG A 106 -26.46 -12.10 -25.58
N LYS A 107 -27.05 -12.29 -24.41
CA LYS A 107 -27.17 -11.19 -23.46
C LYS A 107 -25.76 -11.07 -22.83
N LEU A 108 -25.01 -10.10 -23.28
CA LEU A 108 -23.88 -9.61 -22.56
C LEU A 108 -24.32 -9.48 -21.10
N LEU A 109 -23.76 -10.34 -20.23
CA LEU A 109 -23.75 -10.09 -18.80
C LEU A 109 -23.04 -8.74 -18.66
N SER A 110 -23.82 -7.71 -18.47
CA SER A 110 -23.31 -6.41 -18.08
C SER A 110 -22.45 -6.65 -16.84
N LYS A 111 -21.14 -6.43 -17.01
CA LYS A 111 -20.26 -6.21 -15.87
C LYS A 111 -20.99 -5.24 -14.96
N PRO A 112 -20.99 -5.44 -13.62
CA PRO A 112 -21.55 -4.44 -12.74
C PRO A 112 -20.95 -3.10 -13.19
N LYS A 113 -21.78 -2.10 -13.41
CA LYS A 113 -21.33 -0.73 -13.63
C LYS A 113 -20.68 -0.30 -12.30
N ILE A 114 -19.43 -0.64 -12.12
CA ILE A 114 -18.53 0.11 -11.27
C ILE A 114 -18.47 1.44 -12.02
N ASN A 115 -19.24 2.41 -11.56
CA ASN A 115 -19.19 3.76 -12.11
C ASN A 115 -17.73 4.16 -12.09
N ASP A 116 -17.10 4.35 -13.25
CA ASP A 116 -15.78 4.90 -13.55
C ASP A 116 -14.77 5.03 -12.38
N SER A 117 -14.90 4.19 -11.35
CA SER A 117 -13.95 4.17 -10.23
C SER A 117 -12.70 3.45 -10.72
N ASN A 118 -11.58 4.18 -10.74
CA ASN A 118 -10.23 3.71 -11.05
C ASN A 118 -9.73 2.66 -10.03
N LEU A 119 -10.58 1.66 -9.67
CA LEU A 119 -10.26 0.65 -8.68
C LEU A 119 -9.42 -0.47 -9.28
N ASN A 120 -8.30 -0.77 -8.64
CA ASN A 120 -7.48 -1.93 -8.99
C ASN A 120 -8.11 -3.22 -8.46
N ALA A 121 -8.47 -4.14 -9.36
CA ALA A 121 -9.09 -5.42 -9.00
C ALA A 121 -8.26 -6.29 -8.04
N LYS A 122 -6.96 -6.06 -7.92
CA LYS A 122 -6.08 -6.77 -7.00
C LYS A 122 -6.13 -6.22 -5.57
N TYR A 123 -6.64 -5.01 -5.36
CA TYR A 123 -6.67 -4.35 -4.05
C TYR A 123 -7.92 -4.72 -3.27
N THR A 124 -7.89 -5.91 -2.69
CA THR A 124 -8.98 -6.47 -1.86
C THR A 124 -8.43 -6.87 -0.50
N PHE A 125 -9.29 -6.96 0.52
CA PHE A 125 -8.88 -7.46 1.85
C PHE A 125 -8.25 -8.87 1.79
N ASN A 126 -8.71 -9.74 0.88
CA ASN A 126 -8.15 -11.09 0.71
C ASN A 126 -6.70 -11.10 0.20
N ASN A 127 -6.29 -10.06 -0.51
CA ASN A 127 -4.93 -9.92 -1.03
C ASN A 127 -4.03 -9.09 -0.10
N PHE A 128 -4.60 -8.42 0.89
CA PHE A 128 -3.85 -7.66 1.86
C PHE A 128 -3.25 -8.58 2.92
N VAL A 129 -1.95 -8.46 3.16
CA VAL A 129 -1.25 -9.25 4.19
C VAL A 129 -1.28 -8.49 5.49
N VAL A 130 -1.91 -9.09 6.51
CA VAL A 130 -2.00 -8.51 7.85
C VAL A 130 -0.79 -8.92 8.69
N GLY A 131 -0.15 -7.95 9.31
CA GLY A 131 0.96 -8.12 10.24
C GLY A 131 0.85 -7.12 11.40
N LYS A 132 1.78 -7.18 12.37
CA LYS A 132 1.75 -6.32 13.56
C LYS A 132 1.70 -4.83 13.23
N SER A 133 2.36 -4.41 12.13
CA SER A 133 2.48 -3.01 11.72
C SER A 133 1.22 -2.42 11.08
N ASN A 134 0.22 -3.23 10.72
CA ASN A 134 -0.98 -2.78 10.00
C ASN A 134 -2.29 -3.39 10.52
N THR A 135 -2.27 -4.18 11.59
CA THR A 135 -3.44 -4.87 12.15
C THR A 135 -4.56 -3.90 12.49
N MET A 136 -4.24 -2.76 13.15
CA MET A 136 -5.24 -1.76 13.52
C MET A 136 -5.86 -1.10 12.30
N ALA A 137 -5.05 -0.73 11.31
CA ALA A 137 -5.53 -0.12 10.07
C ALA A 137 -6.42 -1.09 9.26
N HIS A 138 -6.04 -2.37 9.21
CA HIS A 138 -6.85 -3.40 8.57
C HIS A 138 -8.19 -3.62 9.28
N ALA A 139 -8.19 -3.76 10.61
CA ALA A 139 -9.40 -3.97 11.40
C ALA A 139 -10.37 -2.77 11.29
N ALA A 140 -9.84 -1.54 11.39
CA ALA A 140 -10.62 -0.32 11.21
C ALA A 140 -11.22 -0.22 9.79
N SER A 141 -10.45 -0.57 8.77
CA SER A 141 -10.90 -0.58 7.37
C SER A 141 -12.02 -1.59 7.13
N LEU A 142 -11.91 -2.78 7.73
CA LEU A 142 -12.94 -3.80 7.64
C LEU A 142 -14.24 -3.38 8.35
N ALA A 143 -14.13 -2.83 9.57
CA ALA A 143 -15.29 -2.31 10.32
C ALA A 143 -16.03 -1.21 9.55
N VAL A 144 -15.28 -0.28 8.91
CA VAL A 144 -15.86 0.75 8.04
C VAL A 144 -16.53 0.16 6.80
N ALA A 145 -15.95 -0.90 6.22
CA ALA A 145 -16.53 -1.56 5.07
C ALA A 145 -17.84 -2.31 5.41
N GLU A 146 -17.94 -2.88 6.61
CA GLU A 146 -19.13 -3.59 7.11
C GLU A 146 -20.26 -2.64 7.53
N SER A 147 -19.92 -1.48 8.12
CA SER A 147 -20.91 -0.50 8.62
C SER A 147 -20.54 0.94 8.21
N PRO A 148 -20.64 1.27 6.92
CA PRO A 148 -20.20 2.57 6.42
C PRO A 148 -21.06 3.72 6.95
N GLY A 149 -20.39 4.77 7.44
CA GLY A 149 -21.02 5.98 7.98
C GLY A 149 -21.47 5.88 9.46
N GLU A 150 -21.34 4.70 10.09
CA GLU A 150 -21.85 4.45 11.43
C GLU A 150 -20.76 4.39 12.50
N ILE A 151 -19.61 3.75 12.21
CA ILE A 151 -18.61 3.47 13.25
C ILE A 151 -17.50 4.52 13.26
N TYR A 152 -16.66 4.56 12.22
CA TYR A 152 -15.48 5.42 12.15
C TYR A 152 -15.60 6.36 10.94
N ASN A 153 -16.11 7.56 11.17
CA ASN A 153 -16.29 8.54 10.10
C ASN A 153 -15.76 9.92 10.50
N PRO A 154 -14.71 10.46 9.86
CA PRO A 154 -13.91 9.81 8.81
C PRO A 154 -13.01 8.69 9.35
N LEU A 155 -12.58 7.80 8.46
CA LEU A 155 -11.40 6.96 8.69
C LEU A 155 -10.19 7.64 8.07
N PHE A 156 -9.19 7.95 8.87
CA PHE A 156 -7.94 8.59 8.42
C PHE A 156 -6.77 7.61 8.54
N ILE A 157 -6.21 7.19 7.39
CA ILE A 157 -5.12 6.20 7.33
C ILE A 157 -3.84 6.94 6.97
N TYR A 158 -2.82 6.87 7.82
CA TYR A 158 -1.55 7.52 7.50
C TYR A 158 -0.36 6.57 7.61
N GLY A 159 0.77 6.97 7.04
CA GLY A 159 2.03 6.25 7.03
C GLY A 159 2.84 6.54 5.78
N ASP A 160 4.09 6.11 5.73
CA ASP A 160 5.00 6.38 4.63
C ASP A 160 4.50 5.86 3.28
N ALA A 161 5.11 6.35 2.19
CA ALA A 161 4.75 5.92 0.86
C ALA A 161 5.02 4.43 0.66
N GLY A 162 4.06 3.73 0.00
CA GLY A 162 4.23 2.31 -0.36
C GLY A 162 3.96 1.30 0.74
N LEU A 163 3.32 1.68 1.86
CA LEU A 163 2.96 0.79 2.97
C LEU A 163 1.59 0.11 2.83
N GLY A 164 0.81 0.42 1.78
CA GLY A 164 -0.47 -0.24 1.52
C GLY A 164 -1.72 0.58 1.88
N LYS A 165 -1.62 1.89 2.15
CA LYS A 165 -2.76 2.79 2.40
C LYS A 165 -3.81 2.70 1.29
N THR A 166 -3.39 2.93 0.05
CA THR A 166 -4.24 2.81 -1.16
C THR A 166 -4.89 1.44 -1.29
N HIS A 167 -4.17 0.36 -0.95
CA HIS A 167 -4.70 -1.00 -0.98
C HIS A 167 -5.88 -1.14 0.00
N LEU A 168 -5.74 -0.71 1.25
CA LEU A 168 -6.82 -0.77 2.25
C LEU A 168 -8.01 0.09 1.84
N MET A 169 -7.78 1.32 1.37
CA MET A 169 -8.85 2.20 0.88
C MET A 169 -9.66 1.52 -0.23
N GLN A 170 -8.99 0.99 -1.24
CA GLN A 170 -9.67 0.31 -2.34
C GLN A 170 -10.31 -1.01 -1.91
N SER A 171 -9.78 -1.69 -0.90
CA SER A 171 -10.43 -2.88 -0.31
C SER A 171 -11.78 -2.54 0.32
N ILE A 172 -11.90 -1.40 1.01
CA ILE A 172 -13.18 -0.90 1.51
C ILE A 172 -14.17 -0.71 0.37
N ALA A 173 -13.73 -0.04 -0.71
CA ALA A 173 -14.57 0.19 -1.88
C ALA A 173 -15.06 -1.12 -2.52
N HIS A 174 -14.14 -2.07 -2.76
CA HIS A 174 -14.47 -3.38 -3.32
C HIS A 174 -15.46 -4.16 -2.44
N PHE A 175 -15.28 -4.12 -1.12
CA PHE A 175 -16.17 -4.80 -0.19
C PHE A 175 -17.59 -4.22 -0.24
N ILE A 176 -17.72 -2.89 -0.16
CA ILE A 176 -19.02 -2.20 -0.20
C ILE A 176 -19.75 -2.44 -1.53
N VAL A 177 -19.05 -2.30 -2.67
CA VAL A 177 -19.65 -2.53 -4.01
C VAL A 177 -20.05 -4.00 -4.20
N SER A 178 -19.29 -4.94 -3.65
CA SER A 178 -19.60 -6.37 -3.73
C SER A 178 -20.87 -6.73 -2.95
N ASN A 179 -21.09 -6.09 -1.80
CA ASN A 179 -22.25 -6.32 -0.94
C ASN A 179 -23.48 -5.51 -1.37
N ASN A 180 -23.26 -4.30 -1.90
CA ASN A 180 -24.31 -3.42 -2.38
C ASN A 180 -23.97 -2.86 -3.77
N LYS A 181 -24.50 -3.48 -4.81
CA LYS A 181 -24.25 -3.08 -6.22
C LYS A 181 -24.78 -1.70 -6.58
N ASN A 182 -25.66 -1.12 -5.77
CA ASN A 182 -26.22 0.21 -5.98
C ASN A 182 -25.45 1.29 -5.20
N ALA A 183 -24.47 0.92 -4.35
CA ALA A 183 -23.67 1.87 -3.62
C ALA A 183 -22.86 2.76 -4.59
N LYS A 184 -22.97 4.04 -4.38
CA LYS A 184 -22.19 5.05 -5.13
C LYS A 184 -20.87 5.25 -4.43
N VAL A 185 -19.81 4.77 -5.05
CA VAL A 185 -18.44 4.84 -4.50
C VAL A 185 -17.57 5.65 -5.44
N ILE A 186 -16.83 6.58 -4.89
CA ILE A 186 -15.80 7.33 -5.61
C ILE A 186 -14.45 7.20 -4.91
N TYR A 187 -13.44 6.85 -5.68
CA TYR A 187 -12.03 6.86 -5.28
C TYR A 187 -11.27 7.80 -6.20
N GLU A 188 -10.63 8.80 -5.62
CA GLU A 188 -9.81 9.76 -6.35
C GLU A 188 -8.56 10.14 -5.53
N THR A 189 -7.51 10.54 -6.23
CA THR A 189 -6.39 11.21 -5.57
C THR A 189 -6.74 12.68 -5.31
N SER A 190 -6.16 13.27 -4.29
CA SER A 190 -6.36 14.69 -4.01
C SER A 190 -5.84 15.59 -5.13
N GLU A 191 -4.90 15.11 -5.95
CA GLU A 191 -4.45 15.79 -7.16
C GLU A 191 -5.54 15.80 -8.24
N THR A 192 -6.17 14.65 -8.51
CA THR A 192 -7.32 14.55 -9.45
C THR A 192 -8.46 15.47 -9.01
N PHE A 193 -8.81 15.44 -7.71
CA PHE A 193 -9.80 16.32 -7.13
C PHE A 193 -9.49 17.80 -7.40
N THR A 194 -8.21 18.20 -7.22
CA THR A 194 -7.75 19.57 -7.51
C THR A 194 -7.91 19.94 -8.98
N ASN A 195 -7.45 19.07 -9.87
CA ASN A 195 -7.48 19.30 -11.31
C ASN A 195 -8.93 19.41 -11.82
N GLU A 196 -9.81 18.54 -11.40
CA GLU A 196 -11.23 18.59 -11.75
C GLU A 196 -11.92 19.83 -11.18
N LEU A 197 -11.56 20.29 -9.98
CA LEU A 197 -12.07 21.54 -9.45
C LEU A 197 -11.64 22.73 -10.32
N ILE A 198 -10.37 22.79 -10.72
CA ILE A 198 -9.85 23.85 -11.61
C ILE A 198 -10.59 23.82 -12.95
N ASP A 199 -10.77 22.64 -13.54
CA ASP A 199 -11.46 22.48 -14.81
C ASP A 199 -12.95 22.88 -14.71
N SER A 200 -13.60 22.59 -13.59
CA SER A 200 -14.99 22.96 -13.34
C SER A 200 -15.18 24.48 -13.17
N ILE A 201 -14.22 25.16 -12.55
CA ILE A 201 -14.21 26.63 -12.42
C ILE A 201 -14.00 27.28 -13.79
N ALA A 202 -13.11 26.70 -14.59
CA ALA A 202 -12.84 27.18 -15.96
C ALA A 202 -13.91 26.72 -16.98
N ASN A 203 -14.91 25.95 -16.55
CA ASN A 203 -15.96 25.33 -17.38
C ASN A 203 -15.39 24.57 -18.60
N ARG A 204 -14.25 23.90 -18.42
CA ARG A 204 -13.62 23.11 -19.48
C ARG A 204 -14.45 21.87 -19.77
N ASN A 205 -14.54 21.49 -21.04
CA ASN A 205 -15.30 20.33 -21.50
C ASN A 205 -16.78 20.33 -21.06
N ASN A 206 -17.41 21.47 -20.87
CA ASN A 206 -18.77 21.64 -20.33
C ASN A 206 -18.96 21.01 -18.93
N PHE A 207 -17.90 20.88 -18.17
CA PHE A 207 -17.92 20.39 -16.79
C PHE A 207 -18.01 21.58 -15.83
N SER A 208 -19.17 21.80 -15.25
CA SER A 208 -19.46 22.92 -14.37
C SER A 208 -19.12 22.61 -12.91
N ILE A 209 -18.98 23.65 -12.09
CA ILE A 209 -18.85 23.50 -10.62
C ILE A 209 -20.03 22.73 -9.99
N THR A 210 -21.22 22.85 -10.59
CA THR A 210 -22.40 22.10 -10.15
C THR A 210 -22.24 20.60 -10.43
N ASP A 211 -21.66 20.23 -11.57
CA ASP A 211 -21.41 18.83 -11.92
C ASP A 211 -20.28 18.25 -11.05
N PHE A 212 -19.24 19.03 -10.79
CA PHE A 212 -18.21 18.68 -9.81
C PHE A 212 -18.80 18.37 -8.43
N ARG A 213 -19.64 19.26 -7.91
CA ARG A 213 -20.30 19.06 -6.62
C ARG A 213 -21.22 17.85 -6.61
N LYS A 214 -21.97 17.59 -7.68
CA LYS A 214 -22.79 16.38 -7.84
C LYS A 214 -21.92 15.12 -7.84
N LYS A 215 -20.81 15.13 -8.60
CA LYS A 215 -19.86 14.00 -8.65
C LYS A 215 -19.38 13.61 -7.26
N TYR A 216 -18.94 14.57 -6.43
CA TYR A 216 -18.30 14.28 -5.15
C TYR A 216 -19.27 14.18 -3.96
N ARG A 217 -20.38 14.93 -3.95
CA ARG A 217 -21.27 15.02 -2.79
C ARG A 217 -22.45 14.02 -2.81
N GLN A 218 -22.68 13.32 -3.93
CA GLN A 218 -23.81 12.38 -4.05
C GLN A 218 -23.39 10.90 -3.92
N ASN A 219 -22.29 10.63 -3.20
CA ASN A 219 -21.78 9.28 -3.02
C ASN A 219 -22.12 8.74 -1.63
N ASP A 220 -22.15 7.42 -1.52
CA ASP A 220 -22.29 6.71 -0.24
C ASP A 220 -20.93 6.53 0.44
N LEU A 221 -19.85 6.48 -0.37
CA LEU A 221 -18.47 6.39 0.07
C LEU A 221 -17.58 7.32 -0.76
N LEU A 222 -16.85 8.20 -0.08
CA LEU A 222 -15.79 9.04 -0.65
C LEU A 222 -14.44 8.58 -0.11
N LEU A 223 -13.53 8.22 -1.02
CA LEU A 223 -12.15 7.89 -0.71
C LEU A 223 -11.23 8.91 -1.39
N ILE A 224 -10.48 9.66 -0.58
CA ILE A 224 -9.48 10.63 -1.08
C ILE A 224 -8.10 10.17 -0.67
N ASP A 225 -7.30 9.83 -1.67
CA ASP A 225 -5.93 9.38 -1.47
C ASP A 225 -4.95 10.56 -1.49
N ASP A 226 -3.94 10.47 -0.64
CA ASP A 226 -2.83 11.42 -0.54
C ASP A 226 -3.26 12.89 -0.29
N ILE A 227 -4.04 13.12 0.78
CA ILE A 227 -4.62 14.43 1.12
C ILE A 227 -3.57 15.55 1.28
N GLN A 228 -2.30 15.21 1.54
CA GLN A 228 -1.21 16.18 1.72
C GLN A 228 -1.04 17.10 0.50
N PHE A 229 -1.41 16.68 -0.70
CA PHE A 229 -1.24 17.48 -1.91
C PHE A 229 -2.25 18.64 -2.07
N ILE A 230 -3.32 18.68 -1.27
CA ILE A 230 -4.24 19.82 -1.23
C ILE A 230 -3.99 20.75 -0.04
N ILE A 231 -3.18 20.34 0.93
CA ILE A 231 -2.84 21.16 2.08
C ILE A 231 -1.97 22.33 1.62
N GLY A 232 -2.36 23.57 2.00
CA GLY A 232 -1.75 24.78 1.50
C GLY A 232 -2.39 25.35 0.22
N LYS A 233 -3.34 24.62 -0.41
CA LYS A 233 -4.13 25.12 -1.54
C LYS A 233 -5.51 25.58 -1.03
N GLU A 234 -5.59 26.80 -0.51
CA GLU A 234 -6.75 27.32 0.23
C GLU A 234 -8.09 27.04 -0.46
N ARG A 235 -8.26 27.40 -1.73
CA ARG A 235 -9.52 27.22 -2.48
C ARG A 235 -9.90 25.73 -2.63
N THR A 236 -8.92 24.86 -2.88
CA THR A 236 -9.17 23.43 -3.02
C THR A 236 -9.52 22.81 -1.67
N LEU A 237 -8.82 23.22 -0.63
CA LEU A 237 -9.08 22.74 0.75
C LEU A 237 -10.46 23.20 1.23
N GLU A 238 -10.89 24.43 0.91
CA GLU A 238 -12.23 24.93 1.23
C GLU A 238 -13.34 24.12 0.52
N GLU A 239 -13.22 23.85 -0.78
CA GLU A 239 -14.21 23.05 -1.51
C GLU A 239 -14.23 21.59 -1.03
N PHE A 240 -13.06 21.04 -0.70
CA PHE A 240 -12.97 19.73 -0.05
C PHE A 240 -13.67 19.72 1.30
N PHE A 241 -13.43 20.72 2.14
CA PHE A 241 -14.07 20.84 3.45
C PHE A 241 -15.61 20.97 3.34
N ASN A 242 -16.10 21.71 2.36
CA ASN A 242 -17.54 21.81 2.08
C ASN A 242 -18.10 20.45 1.64
N THR A 243 -17.40 19.72 0.79
CA THR A 243 -17.76 18.35 0.36
C THR A 243 -17.76 17.39 1.54
N PHE A 244 -16.75 17.44 2.39
CA PHE A 244 -16.66 16.68 3.62
C PHE A 244 -17.88 16.92 4.54
N ASN A 245 -18.21 18.19 4.81
CA ASN A 245 -19.32 18.53 5.70
C ASN A 245 -20.68 18.05 5.16
N ASP A 246 -20.89 18.15 3.83
CA ASP A 246 -22.10 17.66 3.20
C ASP A 246 -22.23 16.14 3.37
N LEU A 247 -21.20 15.37 3.06
CA LEU A 247 -21.20 13.92 3.22
C LEU A 247 -21.36 13.50 4.68
N TYR A 248 -20.61 14.13 5.58
CA TYR A 248 -20.67 13.84 7.02
C TYR A 248 -22.08 14.08 7.61
N ARG A 249 -22.74 15.16 7.21
CA ARG A 249 -24.12 15.49 7.64
C ARG A 249 -25.11 14.39 7.24
N TYR A 250 -24.92 13.81 6.04
CA TYR A 250 -25.80 12.73 5.55
C TYR A 250 -25.30 11.33 5.94
N LYS A 251 -24.41 11.22 6.91
CA LYS A 251 -23.82 9.97 7.38
C LYS A 251 -23.21 9.12 6.26
N LYS A 252 -22.66 9.77 5.24
CA LYS A 252 -21.91 9.09 4.16
C LYS A 252 -20.48 8.85 4.61
N GLN A 253 -19.93 7.70 4.27
CA GLN A 253 -18.59 7.33 4.71
C GLN A 253 -17.52 8.14 3.98
N ILE A 254 -16.54 8.61 4.74
CA ILE A 254 -15.35 9.30 4.22
C ILE A 254 -14.11 8.53 4.69
N VAL A 255 -13.20 8.24 3.76
CA VAL A 255 -11.90 7.64 4.04
C VAL A 255 -10.82 8.50 3.41
N ILE A 256 -9.81 8.83 4.18
CA ILE A 256 -8.72 9.74 3.78
C ILE A 256 -7.39 9.04 4.01
N SER A 257 -6.47 9.12 3.05
CA SER A 257 -5.08 8.73 3.28
C SER A 257 -4.12 9.92 3.33
N SER A 258 -3.00 9.72 4.00
CA SER A 258 -1.94 10.73 4.12
C SER A 258 -0.57 10.10 4.33
N ASP A 259 0.48 10.87 4.09
CA ASP A 259 1.86 10.51 4.46
C ASP A 259 2.16 10.75 5.95
N ARG A 260 1.33 11.57 6.65
CA ARG A 260 1.49 11.94 8.06
C ARG A 260 0.16 12.20 8.74
N PRO A 261 0.10 12.20 10.08
CA PRO A 261 -1.15 12.46 10.82
C PRO A 261 -1.57 13.94 10.73
N PRO A 262 -2.87 14.25 10.95
CA PRO A 262 -3.39 15.63 10.85
C PRO A 262 -2.67 16.65 11.73
N LYS A 263 -2.16 16.22 12.90
CA LYS A 263 -1.45 17.10 13.85
C LYS A 263 -0.15 17.68 13.29
N ASP A 264 0.49 16.99 12.33
CA ASP A 264 1.80 17.35 11.78
C ASP A 264 1.71 18.31 10.58
N PHE A 265 0.50 18.68 10.16
CA PHE A 265 0.31 19.72 9.16
C PHE A 265 0.29 21.10 9.79
N LEU A 266 1.39 21.85 9.61
CA LEU A 266 1.56 23.19 10.21
C LEU A 266 0.60 24.25 9.63
N THR A 267 0.22 24.10 8.36
CA THR A 267 -0.64 25.05 7.63
C THR A 267 -2.11 24.69 7.62
N LEU A 268 -2.49 23.58 8.28
CA LEU A 268 -3.87 23.12 8.29
C LEU A 268 -4.68 23.89 9.34
N GLU A 269 -5.78 24.50 8.90
CA GLU A 269 -6.69 25.21 9.79
C GLU A 269 -7.28 24.27 10.86
N ASN A 270 -7.42 24.77 12.09
CA ASN A 270 -7.94 24.00 13.22
C ASN A 270 -9.32 23.38 12.96
N ARG A 271 -10.18 24.05 12.18
CA ARG A 271 -11.51 23.52 11.82
C ARG A 271 -11.42 22.26 10.96
N VAL A 272 -10.47 22.19 10.02
CA VAL A 272 -10.26 21.03 9.15
C VAL A 272 -9.57 19.91 9.93
N LYS A 273 -8.55 20.26 10.72
CA LYS A 273 -7.85 19.34 11.60
C LYS A 273 -8.82 18.64 12.56
N SER A 274 -9.68 19.39 13.24
CA SER A 274 -10.71 18.83 14.14
C SER A 274 -11.67 17.87 13.43
N ARG A 275 -11.98 18.11 12.14
CA ARG A 275 -12.82 17.20 11.35
C ARG A 275 -12.11 15.90 11.02
N PHE A 276 -10.82 15.95 10.67
CA PHE A 276 -10.03 14.74 10.43
C PHE A 276 -9.87 13.92 11.72
N GLU A 277 -9.75 14.59 12.85
CA GLU A 277 -9.60 13.99 14.18
C GLU A 277 -10.94 13.56 14.82
N SER A 278 -12.09 13.91 14.23
CA SER A 278 -13.42 13.54 14.80
C SER A 278 -13.77 12.07 14.62
N GLY A 279 -13.08 11.37 13.71
CA GLY A 279 -13.25 9.93 13.46
C GLY A 279 -12.12 9.10 14.07
N LEU A 280 -11.69 8.07 13.33
CA LEU A 280 -10.58 7.23 13.74
C LEU A 280 -9.34 7.51 12.87
N ILE A 281 -8.22 7.75 13.54
CA ILE A 281 -6.90 7.89 12.89
C ILE A 281 -6.12 6.62 13.15
N VAL A 282 -5.61 5.99 12.09
CA VAL A 282 -4.82 4.76 12.16
C VAL A 282 -3.54 4.90 11.36
N ASP A 283 -2.47 4.32 11.87
CA ASP A 283 -1.17 4.30 11.24
C ASP A 283 -0.87 2.97 10.55
N ILE A 284 -0.03 3.04 9.53
CA ILE A 284 0.60 1.87 8.92
C ILE A 284 2.11 2.08 8.98
N ASN A 285 2.77 1.19 9.71
CA ASN A 285 4.21 1.21 9.88
C ASN A 285 4.92 0.22 8.93
N PRO A 286 6.23 0.36 8.72
CA PRO A 286 7.00 -0.61 7.94
C PRO A 286 6.81 -2.04 8.47
N PRO A 287 6.66 -3.03 7.57
CA PRO A 287 6.41 -4.42 7.96
C PRO A 287 7.64 -5.07 8.58
N ASP A 288 7.43 -5.93 9.58
CA ASP A 288 8.46 -6.82 10.11
C ASP A 288 8.89 -7.88 9.08
N TYR A 289 9.94 -8.64 9.40
CA TYR A 289 10.48 -9.64 8.47
C TYR A 289 9.44 -10.70 8.08
N GLU A 290 8.68 -11.19 9.03
CA GLU A 290 7.65 -12.21 8.82
C GLU A 290 6.55 -11.70 7.89
N THR A 291 6.11 -10.45 8.09
CA THR A 291 5.12 -9.80 7.22
C THR A 291 5.67 -9.58 5.82
N ARG A 292 6.95 -9.17 5.67
CA ARG A 292 7.59 -9.04 4.35
C ARG A 292 7.66 -10.37 3.61
N MET A 293 8.03 -11.45 4.30
CA MET A 293 8.03 -12.80 3.72
C MET A 293 6.62 -13.23 3.28
N ALA A 294 5.61 -12.95 4.09
CA ALA A 294 4.22 -13.25 3.75
C ALA A 294 3.72 -12.45 2.53
N ILE A 295 4.12 -11.18 2.40
CA ILE A 295 3.81 -10.33 1.23
C ILE A 295 4.45 -10.92 -0.03
N LEU A 296 5.73 -11.30 0.02
CA LEU A 296 6.43 -11.90 -1.12
C LEU A 296 5.77 -13.23 -1.54
N ARG A 297 5.41 -14.08 -0.58
CA ARG A 297 4.69 -15.34 -0.84
C ARG A 297 3.31 -15.09 -1.45
N LYS A 298 2.56 -14.12 -0.93
CA LYS A 298 1.26 -13.76 -1.49
C LYS A 298 1.37 -13.26 -2.93
N LYS A 299 2.43 -12.49 -3.21
CA LYS A 299 2.74 -12.00 -4.55
C LYS A 299 3.12 -13.12 -5.50
N GLU A 300 3.96 -14.06 -5.05
CA GLU A 300 4.32 -15.29 -5.78
C GLU A 300 3.09 -16.08 -6.20
N GLU A 301 2.18 -16.35 -5.22
CA GLU A 301 0.92 -17.05 -5.48
C GLU A 301 0.03 -16.31 -6.50
N THR A 302 -0.10 -14.99 -6.34
CA THR A 302 -0.97 -14.17 -7.18
C THR A 302 -0.48 -14.10 -8.62
N ASP A 303 0.83 -14.03 -8.81
CA ASP A 303 1.46 -13.89 -10.13
C ASP A 303 1.91 -15.26 -10.71
N ASN A 304 1.60 -16.38 -10.02
CA ASN A 304 1.96 -17.76 -10.37
C ASN A 304 3.47 -17.89 -10.68
N LEU A 305 4.29 -17.37 -9.79
CA LEU A 305 5.73 -17.47 -9.88
C LEU A 305 6.22 -18.70 -9.11
N ASN A 306 7.35 -19.27 -9.52
CA ASN A 306 8.05 -20.31 -8.76
C ASN A 306 9.42 -19.75 -8.38
N ILE A 307 9.57 -19.35 -7.11
CA ILE A 307 10.75 -18.63 -6.63
C ILE A 307 11.33 -19.36 -5.42
N ASP A 308 12.63 -19.59 -5.46
CA ASP A 308 13.34 -20.22 -4.35
C ASP A 308 13.18 -19.39 -3.05
N ASN A 309 13.01 -20.09 -1.93
CA ASN A 309 12.90 -19.48 -0.61
C ASN A 309 14.13 -18.61 -0.26
N ALA A 310 15.32 -19.02 -0.69
CA ALA A 310 16.55 -18.24 -0.49
C ALA A 310 16.50 -16.86 -1.16
N VAL A 311 15.87 -16.76 -2.34
CA VAL A 311 15.65 -15.49 -3.04
C VAL A 311 14.71 -14.59 -2.26
N MET A 312 13.60 -15.14 -1.75
CA MET A 312 12.62 -14.36 -0.96
C MET A 312 13.22 -13.88 0.35
N GLN A 313 13.98 -14.74 1.04
CA GLN A 313 14.71 -14.36 2.25
C GLN A 313 15.72 -13.23 1.97
N TYR A 314 16.43 -13.31 0.86
CA TYR A 314 17.37 -12.28 0.44
C TYR A 314 16.67 -10.93 0.21
N ILE A 315 15.56 -10.93 -0.51
CA ILE A 315 14.76 -9.71 -0.76
C ILE A 315 14.21 -9.16 0.57
N ALA A 316 13.57 -10.01 1.39
CA ALA A 316 12.96 -9.60 2.65
C ALA A 316 13.98 -9.07 3.68
N THR A 317 15.22 -9.57 3.66
CA THR A 317 16.27 -9.13 4.57
C THR A 317 16.80 -7.75 4.20
N ASN A 318 16.95 -7.49 2.91
CA ASN A 318 17.61 -6.28 2.41
C ASN A 318 16.66 -5.12 2.12
N ILE A 319 15.38 -5.37 1.83
CA ILE A 319 14.39 -4.33 1.56
C ILE A 319 13.40 -4.27 2.72
N LYS A 320 13.51 -3.23 3.56
CA LYS A 320 12.82 -3.17 4.86
C LYS A 320 11.69 -2.16 4.93
N GLU A 321 11.79 -1.05 4.22
CA GLU A 321 11.00 0.16 4.50
C GLU A 321 9.75 0.29 3.64
N ASN A 322 9.74 -0.28 2.43
CA ASN A 322 8.73 0.02 1.44
C ASN A 322 8.24 -1.24 0.72
N ILE A 323 6.93 -1.53 0.83
CA ILE A 323 6.31 -2.70 0.19
C ILE A 323 6.36 -2.59 -1.34
N ARG A 324 6.23 -1.38 -1.91
CA ARG A 324 6.37 -1.18 -3.37
C ARG A 324 7.76 -1.56 -3.86
N GLN A 325 8.80 -1.23 -3.07
CA GLN A 325 10.17 -1.64 -3.40
C GLN A 325 10.35 -3.16 -3.25
N LEU A 326 9.74 -3.76 -2.23
CA LEU A 326 9.76 -5.21 -2.00
C LEU A 326 9.14 -5.96 -3.19
N GLU A 327 7.95 -5.55 -3.64
CA GLU A 327 7.29 -6.11 -4.82
C GLU A 327 8.04 -5.79 -6.12
N GLY A 328 8.59 -4.58 -6.23
CA GLY A 328 9.40 -4.15 -7.35
C GLY A 328 10.66 -4.99 -7.53
N ALA A 329 11.33 -5.33 -6.42
CA ALA A 329 12.48 -6.21 -6.41
C ALA A 329 12.13 -7.62 -6.90
N LEU A 330 11.03 -8.19 -6.40
CA LEU A 330 10.55 -9.50 -6.86
C LEU A 330 10.23 -9.49 -8.36
N ASN A 331 9.55 -8.45 -8.84
CA ASN A 331 9.25 -8.27 -10.24
C ASN A 331 10.52 -8.16 -11.09
N LYS A 332 11.54 -7.42 -10.62
CA LYS A 332 12.83 -7.24 -11.34
C LYS A 332 13.58 -8.56 -11.46
N VAL A 333 13.66 -9.33 -10.38
CA VAL A 333 14.27 -10.67 -10.37
C VAL A 333 13.55 -11.61 -11.33
N SER A 334 12.21 -11.65 -11.25
CA SER A 334 11.37 -12.49 -12.12
C SER A 334 11.51 -12.11 -13.62
N ALA A 335 11.56 -10.80 -13.91
CA ALA A 335 11.75 -10.31 -15.26
C ALA A 335 13.12 -10.71 -15.81
N LYS A 336 14.20 -10.57 -15.02
CA LYS A 336 15.55 -10.98 -15.42
C LYS A 336 15.62 -12.46 -15.70
N GLY A 337 15.09 -13.33 -14.83
CA GLY A 337 15.06 -14.78 -15.04
C GLY A 337 14.34 -15.17 -16.34
N ARG A 338 13.19 -14.53 -16.64
CA ARG A 338 12.44 -14.75 -17.88
C ARG A 338 13.20 -14.30 -19.12
N LEU A 339 13.88 -13.14 -19.06
CA LEU A 339 14.64 -12.59 -20.19
C LEU A 339 15.87 -13.43 -20.50
N GLU A 340 16.60 -13.89 -19.47
CA GLU A 340 17.80 -14.69 -19.62
C GLU A 340 17.50 -16.19 -19.77
N LYS A 341 16.22 -16.60 -19.63
CA LYS A 341 15.77 -18.00 -19.60
C LYS A 341 16.55 -18.86 -18.60
N ARG A 342 16.82 -18.29 -17.43
CA ARG A 342 17.51 -18.92 -16.29
C ARG A 342 16.53 -19.14 -15.15
N ASP A 343 16.80 -20.16 -14.35
CA ASP A 343 16.10 -20.36 -13.08
C ASP A 343 16.35 -19.19 -12.12
N ILE A 344 15.34 -18.88 -11.33
CA ILE A 344 15.40 -17.76 -10.37
C ILE A 344 16.10 -18.25 -9.10
N ASP A 345 17.41 -18.20 -9.11
CA ASP A 345 18.28 -18.55 -8.00
C ASP A 345 18.82 -17.32 -7.25
N LEU A 346 19.55 -17.54 -6.16
CA LEU A 346 20.09 -16.47 -5.32
C LEU A 346 21.16 -15.64 -6.07
N GLU A 347 21.91 -16.23 -7.00
CA GLU A 347 22.91 -15.50 -7.77
C GLU A 347 22.27 -14.52 -8.72
N LEU A 348 21.27 -14.97 -9.47
CA LEU A 348 20.46 -14.11 -10.36
C LEU A 348 19.79 -12.98 -9.55
N ALA A 349 19.28 -13.28 -8.35
CA ALA A 349 18.68 -12.28 -7.49
C ALA A 349 19.69 -11.21 -7.04
N LYS A 350 20.89 -11.60 -6.62
CA LYS A 350 21.99 -10.67 -6.28
C LYS A 350 22.39 -9.81 -7.45
N GLU A 351 22.54 -10.39 -8.64
CA GLU A 351 22.85 -9.65 -9.86
C GLU A 351 21.74 -8.65 -10.22
N ALA A 352 20.47 -9.09 -10.17
CA ALA A 352 19.31 -8.25 -10.51
C ALA A 352 19.14 -7.08 -9.56
N LEU A 353 19.45 -7.28 -8.28
CA LEU A 353 19.20 -6.33 -7.21
C LEU A 353 20.44 -5.57 -6.75
N LYS A 354 21.57 -5.74 -7.40
CA LYS A 354 22.83 -5.07 -7.04
C LYS A 354 22.65 -3.56 -6.85
N ASP A 355 21.96 -2.89 -7.76
CA ASP A 355 21.69 -1.45 -7.68
C ASP A 355 20.60 -1.07 -6.66
N PHE A 356 19.81 -2.05 -6.22
CA PHE A 356 18.70 -1.86 -5.26
C PHE A 356 19.14 -2.04 -3.81
N ILE A 357 20.05 -2.99 -3.58
CA ILE A 357 20.42 -3.49 -2.25
C ILE A 357 21.80 -2.98 -1.82
N SER A 358 22.61 -2.54 -2.78
CA SER A 358 23.94 -1.94 -2.53
C SER A 358 23.95 -0.43 -2.81
N PRO A 359 23.08 0.37 -2.13
CA PRO A 359 23.43 1.76 -1.94
C PRO A 359 24.52 1.92 -0.87
N ASP A 360 24.79 0.88 -0.05
CA ASP A 360 25.67 0.89 1.12
C ASP A 360 26.99 0.11 1.00
N GLU A 361 27.45 -0.25 -0.19
CA GLU A 361 28.87 -0.03 -0.37
C GLU A 361 29.02 1.49 -0.36
N PRO A 362 29.79 2.11 0.58
CA PRO A 362 30.03 3.54 0.50
C PRO A 362 30.56 3.76 -0.91
N ARG A 363 29.73 4.34 -1.79
CA ARG A 363 30.23 4.79 -3.09
C ARG A 363 31.40 5.66 -2.69
N VAL A 364 32.60 5.19 -2.92
CA VAL A 364 33.79 5.99 -2.63
C VAL A 364 33.54 7.25 -3.43
N ILE A 365 33.15 8.32 -2.71
CA ILE A 365 32.85 9.60 -3.35
C ILE A 365 34.16 10.08 -3.92
N THR A 366 34.38 9.76 -5.20
CA THR A 366 35.59 10.15 -5.90
C THR A 366 35.44 11.55 -6.49
N VAL A 367 36.56 12.23 -6.69
CA VAL A 367 36.58 13.54 -7.37
C VAL A 367 35.88 13.49 -8.74
N ASP A 368 36.01 12.37 -9.47
CA ASP A 368 35.39 12.19 -10.78
C ASP A 368 33.89 12.01 -10.68
N PHE A 369 33.40 11.27 -9.69
CA PHE A 369 31.97 11.13 -9.44
C PHE A 369 31.32 12.47 -9.06
N ILE A 370 31.99 13.28 -8.23
CA ILE A 370 31.49 14.64 -7.89
C ILE A 370 31.41 15.51 -9.16
N LYS A 371 32.45 15.47 -10.03
CA LYS A 371 32.44 16.24 -11.29
C LYS A 371 31.26 15.83 -12.18
N GLN A 372 30.98 14.53 -12.26
CA GLN A 372 29.87 14.01 -13.08
C GLN A 372 28.51 14.53 -12.57
N ILE A 373 28.23 14.38 -11.28
CA ILE A 373 26.94 14.82 -10.68
C ILE A 373 26.75 16.33 -10.76
N VAL A 374 27.83 17.11 -10.59
CA VAL A 374 27.77 18.57 -10.73
C VAL A 374 27.57 18.97 -12.18
N ALA A 375 28.26 18.34 -13.15
CA ALA A 375 28.08 18.61 -14.56
C ALA A 375 26.63 18.31 -15.01
N GLU A 376 26.06 17.20 -14.57
CA GLU A 376 24.68 16.81 -14.82
C GLU A 376 23.68 17.82 -14.20
N HIS A 377 23.92 18.26 -12.95
CA HIS A 377 23.02 19.20 -12.28
C HIS A 377 22.98 20.60 -12.94
N PHE A 378 24.10 21.06 -13.49
CA PHE A 378 24.20 22.36 -14.15
C PHE A 378 24.08 22.27 -15.68
N GLU A 379 23.76 21.10 -16.22
CA GLU A 379 23.60 20.82 -17.67
C GLU A 379 24.82 21.25 -18.50
N ILE A 380 26.04 21.01 -18.00
CA ILE A 380 27.30 21.29 -18.65
C ILE A 380 28.11 20.01 -18.89
N SER A 381 29.05 20.04 -19.85
CA SER A 381 29.92 18.89 -20.08
C SER A 381 31.00 18.77 -18.98
N MET A 382 31.44 17.54 -18.69
CA MET A 382 32.59 17.33 -17.78
C MET A 382 33.86 18.06 -18.25
N GLU A 383 34.05 18.16 -19.57
CA GLU A 383 35.17 18.89 -20.17
C GLU A 383 35.12 20.39 -19.88
N ASP A 384 33.93 20.99 -19.80
CA ASP A 384 33.76 22.40 -19.47
C ASP A 384 34.25 22.75 -18.07
N LEU A 385 34.10 21.82 -17.10
CA LEU A 385 34.66 21.98 -15.77
C LEU A 385 36.20 22.09 -15.76
N LEU A 386 36.88 21.50 -16.76
CA LEU A 386 38.33 21.48 -16.86
C LEU A 386 38.87 22.70 -17.62
N LYS A 387 38.07 23.37 -18.45
CA LYS A 387 38.51 24.51 -19.30
C LYS A 387 39.02 25.69 -18.47
N LYS A 388 40.03 26.37 -18.97
CA LYS A 388 40.58 27.62 -18.38
C LYS A 388 39.69 28.84 -18.72
N THR A 389 38.37 28.74 -18.50
CA THR A 389 37.46 29.87 -18.74
C THR A 389 37.02 30.54 -17.44
N ARG A 390 36.71 31.83 -17.52
CA ARG A 390 36.13 32.67 -16.44
C ARG A 390 34.63 32.96 -16.63
N ALA A 391 34.01 32.33 -17.62
CA ALA A 391 32.57 32.44 -17.84
C ALA A 391 31.80 32.02 -16.58
N ALA A 392 30.87 32.84 -16.12
CA ALA A 392 30.13 32.64 -14.86
C ALA A 392 29.37 31.30 -14.86
N GLY A 393 28.80 30.87 -15.97
CA GLY A 393 28.08 29.62 -16.14
C GLY A 393 28.94 28.37 -15.99
N ILE A 394 30.28 28.50 -16.04
CA ILE A 394 31.21 27.36 -15.84
C ILE A 394 32.01 27.52 -14.52
N THR A 395 32.32 28.75 -14.16
CA THR A 395 33.12 29.05 -12.96
C THR A 395 32.36 28.70 -11.68
N TYR A 396 31.07 29.01 -11.61
CA TYR A 396 30.27 28.71 -10.42
C TYR A 396 30.07 27.20 -10.22
N PRO A 397 29.63 26.39 -11.20
CA PRO A 397 29.61 24.94 -11.08
C PRO A 397 30.95 24.31 -10.68
N ARG A 398 32.06 24.81 -11.25
CA ARG A 398 33.41 24.36 -10.91
C ARG A 398 33.75 24.64 -9.46
N HIS A 399 33.41 25.81 -8.92
CA HIS A 399 33.64 26.15 -7.51
C HIS A 399 32.79 25.25 -6.59
N VAL A 400 31.53 24.97 -6.94
CA VAL A 400 30.67 24.03 -6.21
C VAL A 400 31.29 22.63 -6.22
N ALA A 401 31.77 22.16 -7.35
CA ALA A 401 32.43 20.85 -7.44
C ALA A 401 33.69 20.77 -6.58
N MET A 402 34.57 21.80 -6.64
CA MET A 402 35.78 21.87 -5.79
C MET A 402 35.43 21.90 -4.29
N TYR A 403 34.39 22.65 -3.90
CA TYR A 403 33.88 22.69 -2.53
C TYR A 403 33.42 21.31 -2.06
N LEU A 404 32.61 20.60 -2.87
CA LEU A 404 32.12 19.27 -2.56
C LEU A 404 33.26 18.25 -2.50
N CYS A 405 34.24 18.31 -3.42
CA CYS A 405 35.43 17.45 -3.35
C CYS A 405 36.18 17.64 -2.02
N ARG A 406 36.35 18.88 -1.56
CA ARG A 406 37.04 19.16 -0.29
C ARG A 406 36.25 18.64 0.92
N ARG A 407 34.92 18.67 0.89
CA ARG A 407 34.04 18.30 2.00
C ARG A 407 33.75 16.81 2.07
N LEU A 408 33.67 16.14 0.92
CA LEU A 408 33.18 14.74 0.81
C LEU A 408 34.28 13.75 0.43
N THR A 409 35.52 14.20 0.23
CA THR A 409 36.67 13.32 -0.05
C THR A 409 37.87 13.67 0.80
N ASP A 410 38.77 12.70 1.04
CA ASP A 410 40.03 12.90 1.69
C ASP A 410 41.15 13.42 0.75
N ALA A 411 40.76 13.83 -0.47
CA ALA A 411 41.70 14.25 -1.50
C ALA A 411 42.45 15.57 -1.09
N PRO A 412 43.78 15.60 -1.13
CA PRO A 412 44.51 16.82 -0.89
C PRO A 412 44.16 17.91 -1.91
N LEU A 413 44.19 19.18 -1.49
CA LEU A 413 43.89 20.34 -2.36
C LEU A 413 44.68 20.32 -3.70
N LYS A 414 45.92 19.84 -3.66
CA LYS A 414 46.78 19.71 -4.86
C LYS A 414 46.18 18.68 -5.87
N ASN A 415 45.67 17.56 -5.35
CA ASN A 415 45.04 16.52 -6.19
C ASN A 415 43.71 17.01 -6.76
N ILE A 416 42.89 17.70 -5.94
CA ILE A 416 41.65 18.34 -6.42
C ILE A 416 42.01 19.34 -7.51
N GLY A 417 43.00 20.21 -7.34
CA GLY A 417 43.40 21.18 -8.37
C GLY A 417 43.84 20.49 -9.68
N ALA A 418 44.62 19.42 -9.59
CA ALA A 418 45.05 18.62 -10.74
C ALA A 418 43.85 18.03 -11.52
N ALA A 419 42.85 17.51 -10.78
CA ALA A 419 41.64 16.93 -11.37
C ALA A 419 40.70 17.94 -12.05
N PHE A 420 40.88 19.24 -11.82
CA PHE A 420 40.15 20.34 -12.48
C PHE A 420 40.98 21.09 -13.52
N GLY A 421 41.79 20.41 -14.30
CA GLY A 421 42.57 20.97 -15.39
C GLY A 421 43.85 21.67 -14.91
N GLY A 422 44.54 21.11 -13.91
CA GLY A 422 45.83 21.61 -13.40
C GLY A 422 45.73 22.94 -12.68
N LYS A 423 44.66 23.17 -11.92
CA LYS A 423 44.52 24.37 -11.08
C LYS A 423 45.37 24.29 -9.84
N ASP A 424 45.90 25.42 -9.42
CA ASP A 424 46.70 25.51 -8.20
C ASP A 424 45.81 25.27 -6.95
N HIS A 425 46.42 24.74 -5.89
CA HIS A 425 45.75 24.55 -4.58
C HIS A 425 45.17 25.83 -4.00
N THR A 426 45.78 26.99 -4.28
CA THR A 426 45.24 28.33 -3.91
C THR A 426 43.92 28.61 -4.63
N THR A 427 43.79 28.21 -5.90
CA THR A 427 42.54 28.33 -6.67
C THR A 427 41.44 27.50 -6.04
N VAL A 428 41.73 26.27 -5.64
CA VAL A 428 40.78 25.38 -4.96
C VAL A 428 40.34 25.99 -3.64
N MET A 429 41.28 26.50 -2.83
CA MET A 429 41.00 27.13 -1.53
C MET A 429 40.10 28.37 -1.70
N ASN A 430 40.40 29.21 -2.68
CA ASN A 430 39.58 30.40 -2.99
C ASN A 430 38.17 29.98 -3.45
N ALA A 431 38.04 28.92 -4.22
CA ALA A 431 36.73 28.37 -4.63
C ALA A 431 35.92 27.90 -3.43
N VAL A 432 36.54 27.15 -2.51
CA VAL A 432 35.89 26.65 -1.28
C VAL A 432 35.40 27.82 -0.43
N ASN A 433 36.26 28.78 -0.13
CA ASN A 433 35.90 29.94 0.68
C ASN A 433 34.77 30.78 0.00
N SER A 434 34.85 30.95 -1.32
CA SER A 434 33.81 31.65 -2.09
C SER A 434 32.44 31.02 -2.00
N ILE A 435 32.35 29.68 -2.03
CA ILE A 435 31.08 28.96 -1.88
C ILE A 435 30.58 29.04 -0.43
N GLU A 436 31.44 28.87 0.56
CA GLU A 436 31.07 29.00 1.97
C GLU A 436 30.49 30.38 2.30
N ASP A 437 31.12 31.45 1.79
CA ASP A 437 30.62 32.81 1.98
C ASP A 437 29.30 33.06 1.25
N LYS A 438 29.14 32.51 0.05
CA LYS A 438 27.87 32.60 -0.70
C LYS A 438 26.75 31.85 -0.01
N MET A 439 27.02 30.65 0.55
CA MET A 439 26.01 29.89 1.29
C MET A 439 25.52 30.62 2.54
N LYS A 440 26.38 31.40 3.21
CA LYS A 440 25.97 32.24 4.35
C LYS A 440 25.06 33.42 3.94
N LYS A 441 25.23 33.93 2.72
CA LYS A 441 24.56 35.17 2.24
C LYS A 441 23.36 34.88 1.35
N ASN A 442 23.30 33.73 0.68
CA ASN A 442 22.26 33.37 -0.27
C ASN A 442 21.67 31.97 -0.01
N PRO A 443 20.39 31.88 0.42
CA PRO A 443 19.71 30.61 0.67
C PRO A 443 19.61 29.71 -0.56
N GLU A 444 19.55 30.27 -1.79
CA GLU A 444 19.48 29.47 -3.02
C GLU A 444 20.77 28.70 -3.26
N VAL A 445 21.93 29.34 -3.01
CA VAL A 445 23.23 28.66 -3.11
C VAL A 445 23.34 27.52 -2.11
N LYS A 446 22.86 27.73 -0.88
CA LYS A 446 22.82 26.71 0.16
C LYS A 446 21.95 25.53 -0.28
N ASN A 447 20.76 25.79 -0.77
CA ASN A 447 19.84 24.75 -1.26
C ASN A 447 20.44 23.97 -2.44
N THR A 448 21.08 24.64 -3.39
CA THR A 448 21.75 24.00 -4.53
C THR A 448 22.84 23.02 -4.07
N VAL A 449 23.69 23.44 -3.14
CA VAL A 449 24.76 22.59 -2.58
C VAL A 449 24.18 21.40 -1.81
N GLU A 450 23.10 21.61 -1.03
CA GLU A 450 22.41 20.54 -0.30
C GLU A 450 21.76 19.50 -1.23
N VAL A 451 21.11 19.95 -2.31
CA VAL A 451 20.53 19.08 -3.33
C VAL A 451 21.60 18.21 -3.99
N ILE A 452 22.73 18.82 -4.38
CA ILE A 452 23.85 18.06 -4.98
C ILE A 452 24.48 17.10 -3.96
N SER A 453 24.65 17.54 -2.71
CA SER A 453 25.16 16.67 -1.63
C SER A 453 24.27 15.45 -1.38
N LYS A 454 22.94 15.61 -1.41
CA LYS A 454 21.98 14.50 -1.32
C LYS A 454 22.04 13.54 -2.51
N LYS A 455 22.36 14.02 -3.70
CA LYS A 455 22.57 13.17 -4.88
C LYS A 455 23.86 12.36 -4.78
N LEU A 456 24.89 12.88 -4.10
CA LEU A 456 26.18 12.24 -3.90
C LEU A 456 26.19 11.22 -2.75
N SER A 457 25.42 11.48 -1.71
CA SER A 457 25.22 10.64 -0.52
C SER A 457 23.74 10.65 -0.18
N PRO A 458 22.88 9.86 -0.83
CA PRO A 458 21.53 9.67 -0.38
C PRO A 458 21.55 9.03 1.00
N GLN A 459 21.18 9.78 2.02
CA GLN A 459 20.86 9.26 3.35
C GLN A 459 19.54 8.57 3.33
#